data_a77e9f83bce692467aecd094490d6592
#
_entry.id   a77e9f83bce692467aecd094490d6592
#
_cell.length_a   1.000
_cell.length_b   1.000
_cell.length_c   1.000
_cell.angle_alpha   90.00
_cell.angle_beta   90.00
_cell.angle_gamma   90.00
#
_symmetry.space_group_name_H-M   'P 1'
#
loop_
_entity.id
_entity.type
_entity.pdbx_description
1 polymer ?
#
loop_
_entity_poly.entity_id
_entity_poly.type
_entity_poly.pdbx_seq_one_letter_code
_entity_poly.pdbx_strand_id
1 'polypeptide(L)'
;MAMRLYSFLKDKSIISSDAFIVGNVVDVYYEPGSWTVRSIGVRGSKGLGDVLGASSFRKPQFSLNIGTYDINDVILIPEARDQLQKALVADNGGTEKATVLIGKKVVTSDLITIGTIADIGIDLDTWRINSFKVKIEKGVAEALDVKLGLINKTVSGLLTSHISSVTDGVNLSRRVEDLRGNFTLD
;
A
#
# COMPACT_ATOMS: atom_id res chain seq x y z
N MET A 1 14.78 -1.67 9.44
CA MET A 1 13.96 -1.91 8.23
C MET A 1 12.50 -2.04 8.64
N ALA A 2 11.74 -1.00 8.38
CA ALA A 2 10.35 -0.90 8.86
C ALA A 2 9.34 -1.30 7.77
N MET A 3 9.39 -2.60 7.34
CA MET A 3 8.37 -3.15 6.47
C MET A 3 7.02 -3.17 7.20
N ARG A 4 6.02 -2.55 6.63
CA ARG A 4 4.63 -2.56 7.12
C ARG A 4 3.67 -2.93 6.00
N LEU A 5 2.55 -3.52 6.37
CA LEU A 5 1.46 -3.79 5.43
C LEU A 5 0.66 -2.51 5.17
N TYR A 6 0.08 -2.39 3.99
CA TYR A 6 -0.84 -1.30 3.68
C TYR A 6 -2.02 -1.27 4.67
N SER A 7 -2.55 -2.44 5.06
CA SER A 7 -3.60 -2.55 6.08
C SER A 7 -3.20 -1.95 7.43
N PHE A 8 -1.91 -1.89 7.76
CA PHE A 8 -1.42 -1.21 8.96
C PHE A 8 -1.51 0.33 8.83
N LEU A 9 -1.34 0.89 7.63
CA LEU A 9 -1.41 2.33 7.38
C LEU A 9 -2.85 2.81 7.21
N LYS A 10 -3.68 1.99 6.58
CA LYS A 10 -5.08 2.31 6.28
C LYS A 10 -5.84 2.72 7.54
N ASP A 11 -6.64 3.77 7.42
CA ASP A 11 -7.48 4.36 8.47
C ASP A 11 -6.72 4.99 9.66
N LYS A 12 -5.37 4.95 9.67
CA LYS A 12 -4.60 5.66 10.70
C LYS A 12 -4.88 7.15 10.66
N SER A 13 -5.00 7.74 11.85
CA SER A 13 -5.11 9.17 12.01
C SER A 13 -3.76 9.84 11.72
N ILE A 14 -3.81 10.97 11.03
CA ILE A 14 -2.66 11.84 10.77
C ILE A 14 -2.82 13.06 11.67
N ILE A 15 -1.77 13.36 12.41
CA ILE A 15 -1.75 14.44 13.41
C ILE A 15 -0.55 15.34 13.12
N SER A 16 -0.78 16.65 13.08
CA SER A 16 0.27 17.66 12.93
C SER A 16 1.11 17.84 14.19
N SER A 17 2.24 18.53 14.09
CA SER A 17 3.15 18.77 15.22
C SER A 17 2.53 19.57 16.37
N ASP A 18 1.49 20.35 16.10
CA ASP A 18 0.70 21.11 17.09
C ASP A 18 -0.59 20.38 17.53
N ALA A 19 -0.62 19.05 17.39
CA ALA A 19 -1.71 18.16 17.79
C ALA A 19 -3.06 18.38 17.07
N PHE A 20 -3.06 18.98 15.88
CA PHE A 20 -4.27 19.09 15.06
C PHE A 20 -4.50 17.79 14.29
N ILE A 21 -5.75 17.27 14.30
CA ILE A 21 -6.14 16.09 13.54
C ILE A 21 -6.34 16.50 12.07
N VAL A 22 -5.38 16.13 11.23
CA VAL A 22 -5.39 16.41 9.79
C VAL A 22 -6.43 15.58 9.06
N GLY A 23 -6.49 14.29 9.36
CA GLY A 23 -7.42 13.34 8.74
C GLY A 23 -7.01 11.90 8.95
N ASN A 24 -7.48 11.02 8.05
CA ASN A 24 -7.16 9.59 8.08
C ASN A 24 -6.63 9.12 6.73
N VAL A 25 -5.70 8.18 6.76
CA VAL A 25 -5.18 7.53 5.54
C VAL A 25 -6.30 6.77 4.83
N VAL A 26 -6.46 7.00 3.53
CA VAL A 26 -7.41 6.26 2.69
C VAL A 26 -6.71 5.43 1.62
N ASP A 27 -5.52 5.85 1.19
CA ASP A 27 -4.73 5.14 0.19
C ASP A 27 -3.25 5.58 0.26
N VAL A 28 -2.41 4.90 -0.51
CA VAL A 28 -1.10 5.41 -0.89
C VAL A 28 -1.01 5.44 -2.42
N TYR A 29 -0.36 6.45 -2.96
CA TYR A 29 -0.14 6.60 -4.38
C TYR A 29 1.29 6.20 -4.72
N TYR A 30 1.44 5.30 -5.67
CA TYR A 30 2.74 4.79 -6.09
C TYR A 30 2.95 4.98 -7.60
N GLU A 31 4.19 5.07 -8.00
CA GLU A 31 4.61 5.15 -9.40
C GLU A 31 4.74 3.72 -9.96
N PRO A 32 3.93 3.34 -10.96
CA PRO A 32 4.05 2.05 -11.62
C PRO A 32 5.45 1.84 -12.21
N GLY A 33 5.96 0.62 -12.14
CA GLY A 33 7.29 0.27 -12.65
C GLY A 33 8.44 0.50 -11.67
N SER A 34 8.48 1.62 -10.97
CA SER A 34 9.48 1.87 -9.91
C SER A 34 9.04 1.34 -8.55
N TRP A 35 7.75 1.14 -8.34
CA TRP A 35 7.13 0.77 -7.07
C TRP A 35 7.37 1.78 -5.94
N THR A 36 7.73 3.01 -6.28
CA THR A 36 7.99 4.08 -5.31
C THR A 36 6.68 4.72 -4.90
N VAL A 37 6.41 4.79 -3.60
CA VAL A 37 5.29 5.54 -3.05
C VAL A 37 5.63 7.03 -3.14
N ARG A 38 4.72 7.83 -3.69
CA ARG A 38 4.90 9.27 -3.92
C ARG A 38 4.10 10.12 -2.95
N SER A 39 2.96 9.62 -2.50
CA SER A 39 2.11 10.36 -1.58
C SER A 39 1.17 9.45 -0.80
N ILE A 40 0.64 9.98 0.30
CA ILE A 40 -0.39 9.35 1.12
C ILE A 40 -1.72 10.05 0.84
N GLY A 41 -2.71 9.30 0.40
CA GLY A 41 -4.08 9.78 0.23
C GLY A 41 -4.78 9.94 1.58
N VAL A 42 -5.36 11.09 1.81
CA VAL A 42 -5.95 11.48 3.09
C VAL A 42 -7.41 11.90 2.92
N ARG A 43 -8.27 11.39 3.76
CA ARG A 43 -9.60 11.94 4.00
C ARG A 43 -9.49 12.93 5.15
N GLY A 44 -9.60 14.22 4.84
CA GLY A 44 -9.43 15.30 5.80
C GLY A 44 -10.44 15.29 6.94
N SER A 45 -10.04 15.84 8.09
CA SER A 45 -10.95 16.13 9.19
C SER A 45 -11.91 17.28 8.83
N LYS A 46 -12.97 17.47 9.64
CA LYS A 46 -13.92 18.58 9.42
C LYS A 46 -13.25 19.95 9.51
N GLY A 47 -12.30 20.14 10.41
CA GLY A 47 -11.61 21.41 10.60
C GLY A 47 -10.54 21.72 9.55
N LEU A 48 -10.16 20.75 8.74
CA LEU A 48 -9.11 20.95 7.73
C LEU A 48 -9.59 21.85 6.57
N GLY A 49 -10.86 21.81 6.22
CA GLY A 49 -11.43 22.70 5.19
C GLY A 49 -11.20 24.17 5.52
N ASP A 50 -11.42 24.55 6.78
CA ASP A 50 -11.21 25.93 7.26
C ASP A 50 -9.74 26.32 7.17
N VAL A 51 -8.81 25.40 7.50
CA VAL A 51 -7.36 25.63 7.44
C VAL A 51 -6.87 25.83 6.01
N LEU A 52 -7.46 25.08 5.07
CA LEU A 52 -7.10 25.14 3.65
C LEU A 52 -7.89 26.19 2.84
N GLY A 53 -8.79 26.94 3.48
CA GLY A 53 -9.63 27.92 2.80
C GLY A 53 -10.67 27.28 1.85
N ALA A 54 -10.93 26.00 2.02
CA ALA A 54 -11.90 25.26 1.21
C ALA A 54 -13.26 25.24 1.90
N SER A 55 -14.20 26.06 1.46
CA SER A 55 -15.60 26.04 1.92
C SER A 55 -16.34 24.84 1.34
N SER A 56 -16.21 23.66 1.91
CA SER A 56 -16.89 22.47 1.45
C SER A 56 -17.54 21.72 2.61
N PHE A 57 -18.83 21.45 2.49
CA PHE A 57 -19.60 20.56 3.39
C PHE A 57 -19.09 19.10 3.35
N ARG A 58 -18.24 18.75 2.40
CA ARG A 58 -17.64 17.42 2.25
C ARG A 58 -16.25 17.40 2.88
N LYS A 59 -15.93 16.29 3.51
CA LYS A 59 -14.55 16.05 4.00
C LYS A 59 -13.59 16.12 2.80
N PRO A 60 -12.61 17.05 2.80
CA PRO A 60 -11.70 17.18 1.68
C PRO A 60 -10.87 15.92 1.51
N GLN A 61 -10.65 15.51 0.27
CA GLN A 61 -9.65 14.50 -0.08
C GLN A 61 -8.44 15.22 -0.66
N PHE A 62 -7.27 14.83 -0.20
CA PHE A 62 -6.01 15.39 -0.65
C PHE A 62 -4.91 14.35 -0.50
N SER A 63 -3.72 14.66 -0.97
CA SER A 63 -2.54 13.83 -0.79
C SER A 63 -1.46 14.60 -0.04
N LEU A 64 -0.77 13.91 0.86
CA LEU A 64 0.42 14.39 1.55
C LEU A 64 1.66 13.87 0.84
N ASN A 65 2.67 14.73 0.70
CA ASN A 65 4.01 14.31 0.28
C ASN A 65 4.55 13.23 1.22
N ILE A 66 5.40 12.37 0.66
CA ILE A 66 6.20 11.47 1.49
C ILE A 66 7.27 12.27 2.22
N GLY A 67 7.42 11.99 3.52
CA GLY A 67 8.38 12.64 4.40
C GLY A 67 8.86 11.71 5.51
N THR A 68 9.65 12.26 6.40
CA THR A 68 10.04 11.56 7.63
C THR A 68 8.92 11.70 8.64
N TYR A 69 8.10 10.67 8.74
CA TYR A 69 6.94 10.61 9.64
C TYR A 69 7.21 9.63 10.77
N ASP A 70 6.73 9.96 11.96
CA ASP A 70 6.65 8.98 13.05
C ASP A 70 5.35 8.19 12.91
N ILE A 71 5.48 6.90 12.58
CA ILE A 71 4.35 6.04 12.23
C ILE A 71 4.23 4.92 13.26
N ASN A 72 3.31 5.11 14.18
CA ASN A 72 2.95 4.17 15.23
C ASN A 72 1.43 3.91 15.18
N ASP A 73 0.71 4.12 16.28
CA ASP A 73 -0.76 4.04 16.31
C ASP A 73 -1.40 5.16 15.50
N VAL A 74 -0.71 6.27 15.38
CA VAL A 74 -1.04 7.42 14.53
C VAL A 74 0.17 7.75 13.65
N ILE A 75 -0.03 8.61 12.66
CA ILE A 75 1.04 9.19 11.86
C ILE A 75 1.24 10.62 12.30
N LEU A 76 2.41 10.91 12.87
CA LEU A 76 2.79 12.27 13.24
C LEU A 76 3.58 12.90 12.10
N ILE A 77 3.12 14.07 11.65
CA ILE A 77 3.81 14.83 10.60
C ILE A 77 4.48 16.07 11.25
N PRO A 78 5.64 16.51 10.71
CA PRO A 78 6.40 17.61 11.31
C PRO A 78 5.75 18.98 11.09
N GLU A 79 4.87 19.11 10.10
CA GLU A 79 4.19 20.37 9.80
C GLU A 79 3.17 20.72 10.89
N ALA A 80 3.15 21.98 11.30
CA ALA A 80 2.07 22.53 12.09
C ALA A 80 0.85 22.86 11.22
N ARG A 81 -0.30 23.06 11.86
CA ARG A 81 -1.59 23.30 11.20
C ARG A 81 -1.54 24.41 10.15
N ASP A 82 -0.88 25.51 10.43
CA ASP A 82 -0.74 26.67 9.54
C ASP A 82 0.21 26.42 8.35
N GLN A 83 0.99 25.35 8.41
CA GLN A 83 1.97 24.96 7.38
C GLN A 83 1.52 23.76 6.54
N LEU A 84 0.34 23.20 6.80
CA LEU A 84 -0.14 21.99 6.13
C LEU A 84 -0.18 22.10 4.61
N GLN A 85 -0.39 23.30 4.06
CA GLN A 85 -0.36 23.50 2.60
C GLN A 85 0.98 23.10 1.97
N LYS A 86 2.10 23.20 2.70
CA LYS A 86 3.43 22.82 2.20
C LYS A 86 3.60 21.30 2.07
N ALA A 87 2.85 20.54 2.88
CA ALA A 87 2.86 19.08 2.85
C ALA A 87 1.92 18.50 1.77
N LEU A 88 1.07 19.32 1.14
CA LEU A 88 0.12 18.85 0.14
C LEU A 88 0.81 18.59 -1.20
N VAL A 89 0.37 17.52 -1.86
CA VAL A 89 0.71 17.24 -3.26
C VAL A 89 -0.33 17.91 -4.14
N ALA A 90 0.13 18.78 -5.06
CA ALA A 90 -0.75 19.48 -6.00
C ALA A 90 -1.35 18.52 -7.04
N ASP A 91 -0.60 17.52 -7.46
CA ASP A 91 -1.01 16.54 -8.49
C ASP A 91 -0.36 15.18 -8.22
N ASN A 92 -1.12 14.13 -8.37
CA ASN A 92 -0.66 12.74 -8.33
C ASN A 92 -0.42 12.16 -9.74
N GLY A 93 -0.18 13.00 -10.73
CA GLY A 93 0.05 12.58 -12.11
C GLY A 93 1.11 11.49 -12.24
N GLY A 94 0.85 10.50 -13.08
CA GLY A 94 1.75 9.36 -13.26
C GLY A 94 1.76 8.33 -12.11
N THR A 95 0.91 8.49 -11.10
CA THR A 95 0.79 7.53 -9.99
C THR A 95 -0.55 6.80 -10.02
N GLU A 96 -0.56 5.64 -9.37
CA GLU A 96 -1.77 4.83 -9.14
C GLU A 96 -2.01 4.61 -7.65
N LYS A 97 -3.27 4.36 -7.29
CA LYS A 97 -3.64 3.95 -5.94
C LYS A 97 -3.17 2.53 -5.66
N ALA A 98 -2.52 2.30 -4.53
CA ALA A 98 -2.08 0.95 -4.18
C ALA A 98 -3.26 -0.02 -4.00
N THR A 99 -4.44 0.47 -3.56
CA THR A 99 -5.63 -0.35 -3.42
C THR A 99 -6.10 -1.00 -4.71
N VAL A 100 -5.76 -0.48 -5.90
CA VAL A 100 -6.12 -1.13 -7.17
C VAL A 100 -5.42 -2.47 -7.39
N LEU A 101 -4.33 -2.73 -6.65
CA LEU A 101 -3.62 -4.00 -6.70
C LEU A 101 -4.32 -5.09 -5.87
N ILE A 102 -5.01 -4.70 -4.80
CA ILE A 102 -5.69 -5.64 -3.90
C ILE A 102 -6.83 -6.34 -4.65
N GLY A 103 -6.86 -7.67 -4.55
CA GLY A 103 -7.83 -8.52 -5.25
C GLY A 103 -7.43 -8.91 -6.68
N LYS A 104 -6.38 -8.30 -7.27
CA LYS A 104 -5.89 -8.74 -8.58
C LYS A 104 -5.36 -10.17 -8.51
N LYS A 105 -5.64 -10.94 -9.56
CA LYS A 105 -5.09 -12.29 -9.73
C LYS A 105 -3.58 -12.21 -9.96
N VAL A 106 -2.85 -13.16 -9.40
CA VAL A 106 -1.41 -13.33 -9.61
C VAL A 106 -1.21 -14.52 -10.52
N VAL A 107 -0.59 -14.28 -11.67
CA VAL A 107 -0.41 -15.27 -12.73
C VAL A 107 1.08 -15.44 -13.03
N THR A 108 1.55 -16.68 -13.02
CA THR A 108 2.95 -17.03 -13.32
C THR A 108 3.24 -16.99 -14.83
N SER A 109 4.52 -17.03 -15.21
CA SER A 109 4.92 -17.01 -16.63
C SER A 109 4.47 -18.26 -17.41
N ASP A 110 4.14 -19.34 -16.73
CA ASP A 110 3.53 -20.56 -17.29
C ASP A 110 1.99 -20.57 -17.17
N LEU A 111 1.38 -19.38 -17.00
CA LEU A 111 -0.06 -19.11 -17.03
C LEU A 111 -0.86 -19.78 -15.90
N ILE A 112 -0.22 -20.10 -14.78
CA ILE A 112 -0.87 -20.65 -13.60
C ILE A 112 -1.30 -19.50 -12.69
N THR A 113 -2.59 -19.43 -12.35
CA THR A 113 -3.06 -18.49 -11.32
C THR A 113 -2.72 -19.06 -9.95
N ILE A 114 -1.84 -18.38 -9.21
CA ILE A 114 -1.42 -18.83 -7.87
C ILE A 114 -2.30 -18.29 -6.75
N GLY A 115 -3.03 -17.21 -6.99
CA GLY A 115 -3.89 -16.60 -6.00
C GLY A 115 -4.29 -15.17 -6.33
N THR A 116 -4.61 -14.40 -5.29
CA THR A 116 -4.96 -12.98 -5.40
C THR A 116 -4.19 -12.16 -4.38
N ILE A 117 -3.83 -10.91 -4.75
CA ILE A 117 -3.21 -9.98 -3.81
C ILE A 117 -4.16 -9.70 -2.64
N ALA A 118 -3.71 -10.00 -1.44
CA ALA A 118 -4.47 -9.78 -0.20
C ALA A 118 -4.05 -8.50 0.52
N ASP A 119 -2.75 -8.17 0.48
CA ASP A 119 -2.21 -6.95 1.09
C ASP A 119 -0.87 -6.58 0.42
N ILE A 120 -0.37 -5.39 0.73
CA ILE A 120 0.80 -4.78 0.10
C ILE A 120 1.84 -4.47 1.18
N GLY A 121 3.06 -4.97 1.00
CA GLY A 121 4.19 -4.66 1.86
C GLY A 121 4.92 -3.40 1.42
N ILE A 122 4.96 -2.40 2.30
CA ILE A 122 5.60 -1.10 2.07
C ILE A 122 6.78 -0.98 3.03
N ASP A 123 7.94 -0.69 2.49
CA ASP A 123 9.12 -0.29 3.26
C ASP A 123 9.00 1.22 3.58
N LEU A 124 8.82 1.54 4.85
CA LEU A 124 8.62 2.92 5.29
C LEU A 124 9.92 3.73 5.38
N ASP A 125 11.10 3.08 5.35
CA ASP A 125 12.37 3.79 5.31
C ASP A 125 12.65 4.34 3.91
N THR A 126 12.29 3.57 2.89
CA THR A 126 12.52 3.91 1.47
C THR A 126 11.26 4.34 0.73
N TRP A 127 10.11 4.19 1.35
CA TRP A 127 8.79 4.43 0.75
C TRP A 127 8.61 3.67 -0.57
N ARG A 128 8.87 2.37 -0.54
CA ARG A 128 8.70 1.49 -1.70
C ARG A 128 7.79 0.33 -1.39
N ILE A 129 6.99 -0.03 -2.36
CA ILE A 129 6.28 -1.31 -2.35
C ILE A 129 7.31 -2.38 -2.72
N ASN A 130 7.64 -3.27 -1.81
CA ASN A 130 8.65 -4.29 -2.00
C ASN A 130 8.07 -5.70 -2.14
N SER A 131 6.89 -5.94 -1.54
CA SER A 131 6.31 -7.28 -1.50
C SER A 131 4.79 -7.25 -1.45
N PHE A 132 4.20 -8.41 -1.63
CA PHE A 132 2.75 -8.62 -1.52
C PHE A 132 2.44 -9.83 -0.64
N LYS A 133 1.34 -9.73 0.09
CA LYS A 133 0.63 -10.89 0.61
C LYS A 133 -0.28 -11.45 -0.46
N VAL A 134 -0.27 -12.76 -0.62
CA VAL A 134 -1.09 -13.46 -1.60
C VAL A 134 -1.99 -14.46 -0.88
N LYS A 135 -3.27 -14.38 -1.17
CA LYS A 135 -4.22 -15.42 -0.80
C LYS A 135 -4.12 -16.54 -1.82
N ILE A 136 -3.48 -17.65 -1.43
CA ILE A 136 -3.16 -18.78 -2.32
C ILE A 136 -4.41 -19.59 -2.67
N GLU A 137 -4.51 -20.04 -3.91
CA GLU A 137 -5.49 -21.02 -4.34
C GLU A 137 -5.12 -22.44 -3.90
N LYS A 138 -6.12 -23.21 -3.41
CA LYS A 138 -5.89 -24.56 -2.87
C LYS A 138 -5.12 -25.47 -3.81
N GLY A 139 -5.42 -25.43 -5.11
CA GLY A 139 -4.83 -26.31 -6.12
C GLY A 139 -3.35 -26.06 -6.39
N VAL A 140 -2.79 -24.93 -5.89
CA VAL A 140 -1.40 -24.52 -6.17
C VAL A 140 -0.52 -24.59 -4.93
N ALA A 141 -1.10 -24.73 -3.74
CA ALA A 141 -0.37 -24.72 -2.48
C ALA A 141 0.75 -25.77 -2.42
N GLU A 142 0.48 -26.99 -2.90
CA GLU A 142 1.46 -28.08 -2.97
C GLU A 142 2.63 -27.75 -3.92
N ALA A 143 2.32 -27.20 -5.08
CA ALA A 143 3.34 -26.80 -6.05
C ALA A 143 4.28 -25.70 -5.51
N LEU A 144 3.75 -24.83 -4.66
CA LEU A 144 4.51 -23.76 -4.01
C LEU A 144 5.21 -24.19 -2.70
N ASP A 145 5.01 -25.46 -2.26
CA ASP A 145 5.49 -25.97 -0.98
C ASP A 145 4.94 -25.19 0.24
N VAL A 146 3.67 -24.79 0.15
CA VAL A 146 2.99 -24.02 1.19
C VAL A 146 1.98 -24.91 1.89
N LYS A 147 2.14 -25.09 3.21
CA LYS A 147 1.18 -25.80 4.05
C LYS A 147 0.09 -24.85 4.51
N LEU A 148 -0.99 -24.72 3.73
CA LEU A 148 -2.11 -23.85 4.10
C LEU A 148 -2.83 -24.40 5.33
N GLY A 149 -3.11 -23.52 6.30
CA GLY A 149 -4.00 -23.84 7.42
C GLY A 149 -5.47 -23.93 6.98
N LEU A 150 -6.32 -24.43 7.89
CA LEU A 150 -7.77 -24.49 7.64
C LEU A 150 -8.39 -23.10 7.43
N ILE A 151 -7.90 -22.11 8.16
CA ILE A 151 -8.43 -20.74 8.20
C ILE A 151 -7.53 -19.79 7.39
N ASN A 152 -6.20 -19.85 7.61
CA ASN A 152 -5.24 -18.95 6.97
C ASN A 152 -4.75 -19.51 5.64
N LYS A 153 -5.04 -18.81 4.54
CA LYS A 153 -4.60 -19.13 3.18
C LYS A 153 -3.71 -18.01 2.61
N THR A 154 -3.28 -17.09 3.46
CA THR A 154 -2.49 -15.94 3.05
C THR A 154 -1.03 -16.18 3.37
N VAL A 155 -0.17 -15.89 2.41
CA VAL A 155 1.28 -16.03 2.51
C VAL A 155 1.95 -14.72 2.15
N SER A 156 3.09 -14.46 2.76
CA SER A 156 4.01 -13.39 2.41
C SER A 156 5.15 -13.92 1.57
N GLY A 157 5.82 -13.06 0.78
CA GLY A 157 7.03 -13.42 0.05
C GLY A 157 7.00 -13.16 -1.46
N LEU A 158 5.85 -12.76 -2.03
CA LEU A 158 5.86 -12.31 -3.42
C LEU A 158 6.54 -10.94 -3.50
N LEU A 159 7.70 -10.89 -4.13
CA LEU A 159 8.48 -9.66 -4.30
C LEU A 159 8.09 -8.91 -5.58
N THR A 160 8.18 -7.58 -5.57
CA THR A 160 7.95 -6.74 -6.76
C THR A 160 8.93 -7.07 -7.90
N SER A 161 10.14 -7.54 -7.58
CA SER A 161 11.13 -8.00 -8.57
C SER A 161 10.69 -9.22 -9.39
N HIS A 162 9.67 -9.96 -8.93
CA HIS A 162 9.11 -11.09 -9.68
C HIS A 162 8.02 -10.66 -10.68
N ILE A 163 7.58 -9.39 -10.63
CA ILE A 163 6.49 -8.89 -11.47
C ILE A 163 7.03 -8.43 -12.81
N SER A 164 6.47 -8.95 -13.90
CA SER A 164 6.77 -8.51 -15.26
C SER A 164 5.83 -7.40 -15.74
N SER A 165 4.56 -7.47 -15.35
CA SER A 165 3.56 -6.45 -15.70
C SER A 165 2.36 -6.48 -14.76
N VAL A 166 1.66 -5.35 -14.69
CA VAL A 166 0.37 -5.20 -14.02
C VAL A 166 -0.64 -4.72 -15.06
N THR A 167 -1.69 -5.53 -15.25
CA THR A 167 -2.81 -5.23 -16.16
C THR A 167 -4.11 -5.52 -15.40
N ASP A 168 -4.99 -6.33 -15.93
CA ASP A 168 -6.16 -6.85 -15.19
C ASP A 168 -5.72 -7.79 -14.05
N GLY A 169 -4.53 -8.39 -14.18
CA GLY A 169 -3.85 -9.18 -13.17
C GLY A 169 -2.42 -8.70 -12.94
N VAL A 170 -1.74 -9.34 -12.00
CA VAL A 170 -0.31 -9.21 -11.72
C VAL A 170 0.39 -10.38 -12.37
N ASN A 171 1.13 -10.13 -13.45
CA ASN A 171 1.85 -11.15 -14.20
C ASN A 171 3.29 -11.28 -13.69
N LEU A 172 3.72 -12.49 -13.44
CA LEU A 172 5.06 -12.78 -12.94
C LEU A 172 6.02 -13.17 -14.08
N SER A 173 7.30 -12.85 -13.91
CA SER A 173 8.39 -13.32 -14.75
C SER A 173 8.86 -14.74 -14.39
N ARG A 174 8.30 -15.33 -13.34
CA ARG A 174 8.69 -16.62 -12.77
C ARG A 174 7.62 -17.68 -13.06
N ARG A 175 8.05 -18.92 -13.21
CA ARG A 175 7.16 -20.10 -13.25
C ARG A 175 6.77 -20.47 -11.82
N VAL A 176 5.71 -21.29 -11.68
CA VAL A 176 5.25 -21.72 -10.36
C VAL A 176 6.35 -22.50 -9.60
N GLU A 177 7.10 -23.33 -10.27
CA GLU A 177 8.20 -24.12 -9.66
C GLU A 177 9.35 -23.24 -9.13
N ASP A 178 9.65 -22.10 -9.80
CA ASP A 178 10.68 -21.15 -9.38
C ASP A 178 10.28 -20.36 -8.13
N LEU A 179 9.01 -20.36 -7.77
CA LEU A 179 8.47 -19.69 -6.60
C LEU A 179 8.41 -20.61 -5.37
N ARG A 180 8.75 -21.88 -5.53
CA ARG A 180 8.73 -22.86 -4.46
C ARG A 180 9.64 -22.45 -3.31
N GLY A 181 9.13 -22.49 -2.09
CA GLY A 181 9.88 -22.11 -0.89
C GLY A 181 10.08 -20.61 -0.68
N ASN A 182 9.59 -19.75 -1.58
CA ASN A 182 9.69 -18.29 -1.43
C ASN A 182 8.61 -17.70 -0.50
N PHE A 183 7.59 -18.48 -0.19
CA PHE A 183 6.45 -18.02 0.60
C PHE A 183 6.53 -18.48 2.05
N THR A 184 6.19 -17.59 2.96
CA THR A 184 6.02 -17.87 4.39
C THR A 184 4.56 -17.66 4.79
N LEU A 185 4.04 -18.55 5.65
CA LEU A 185 2.74 -18.34 6.31
C LEU A 185 2.85 -17.19 7.32
N ASP A 186 1.81 -16.40 7.40
CA ASP A 186 1.67 -15.35 8.43
C ASP A 186 1.05 -15.88 9.71
#